data_c5a912b65d990b4c9732cef13f70731a
#
_entry.id   c5a912b65d990b4c9732cef13f70731a
#
_cell.length_a   1.000
_cell.length_b   1.000
_cell.length_c   1.000
_cell.angle_alpha   90.00
_cell.angle_beta   90.00
_cell.angle_gamma   90.00
#
_symmetry.space_group_name_H-M   'P 1'
#
loop_
_entity.id
_entity.type
_entity.pdbx_description
1 polymer ?
#
loop_
_entity_poly.entity_id
_entity_poly.type
_entity_poly.pdbx_seq_one_letter_code
_entity_poly.pdbx_strand_id
1 'polypeptide(L)'
;MRKRLLKIMAGSALALLSLSLLSGCGKSAAKAGSAGEVYVYNWGEYIDESVIEQFEEETGIQVVYDLFETNEEMYPVIEAGGVKYDVVCPSDYMIQKMIENNLLAEINFDNVPNFKEIDSRYTEMSKSFDPENKYSVPYCWGTVGILYNTSMVAPEDAPTKWSDLWDEKFKDNILMQDSVRDAFMVALKSLGYSMNTTDEAEINEAKELLIKQKPLVQAYVIDQVRDKMIGGEAAVGVIYSGEMLYIQNEVKDLGLDYSLEYVIPEEGTNLWLDSWVIPANAENKENAEKWINFLCRPEIARKNFEYITYPTPNKGAFDLLDPDFQNNKAVFPDEDVLQNSEVYKYLGDQVDSLYNEAWKEVKSN
;
A
#
# COMPACT_ATOMS: atom_id res chain seq x y z
N MET A 1 12.65 -0.02 20.61
CA MET A 1 13.11 1.31 21.09
C MET A 1 14.63 1.40 21.15
N ARG A 2 15.31 1.83 20.12
CA ARG A 2 16.76 2.12 20.15
C ARG A 2 16.95 3.64 20.12
N LYS A 3 17.24 4.22 21.27
CA LYS A 3 17.58 5.64 21.44
C LYS A 3 18.85 5.97 20.64
N ARG A 4 18.76 6.79 19.61
CA ARG A 4 19.92 7.49 19.04
C ARG A 4 20.05 8.83 19.75
N LEU A 5 21.11 8.94 20.58
CA LEU A 5 21.57 10.18 21.20
C LEU A 5 22.23 11.06 20.13
N LEU A 6 21.67 12.26 19.92
CA LEU A 6 22.36 13.37 19.25
C LEU A 6 23.60 13.76 20.09
N LYS A 7 24.76 13.77 19.43
CA LYS A 7 25.93 14.52 19.93
C LYS A 7 26.17 15.69 19.00
N ILE A 8 25.79 16.87 19.47
CA ILE A 8 26.25 18.15 18.95
C ILE A 8 27.61 18.43 19.58
N MET A 9 28.64 18.62 18.76
CA MET A 9 29.85 19.32 19.18
C MET A 9 30.18 20.39 18.14
N ALA A 10 30.03 21.63 18.59
CA ALA A 10 30.56 22.81 17.95
C ALA A 10 32.07 22.94 18.29
N GLY A 11 32.85 23.35 17.36
CA GLY A 11 34.25 23.70 17.60
C GLY A 11 34.85 24.46 16.40
N SER A 12 35.08 25.71 16.63
CA SER A 12 35.51 26.73 15.68
C SER A 12 37.04 26.74 15.41
N ALA A 13 37.40 27.21 14.23
CA ALA A 13 38.40 28.22 13.90
C ALA A 13 39.80 27.83 13.42
N LEU A 14 40.09 28.44 12.31
CA LEU A 14 41.26 29.18 11.80
C LEU A 14 42.47 28.43 11.21
N ALA A 15 42.53 28.61 9.92
CA ALA A 15 43.62 29.11 9.04
C ALA A 15 45.05 28.57 9.21
N LEU A 16 45.61 28.08 8.07
CA LEU A 16 46.80 28.68 7.43
C LEU A 16 47.11 27.98 6.09
N LEU A 17 47.35 28.83 5.08
CA LEU A 17 47.83 28.49 3.77
C LEU A 17 49.18 27.78 3.83
N SER A 18 49.37 26.73 3.02
CA SER A 18 50.67 26.46 2.36
C SER A 18 50.41 25.68 1.06
N LEU A 19 50.77 26.34 -0.03
CA LEU A 19 50.91 25.73 -1.36
C LEU A 19 52.01 24.68 -1.34
N SER A 20 51.71 23.50 -1.83
CA SER A 20 52.72 22.60 -2.40
C SER A 20 52.06 21.79 -3.52
N LEU A 21 52.41 22.18 -4.73
CA LEU A 21 52.24 21.44 -5.97
C LEU A 21 53.03 20.13 -5.87
N LEU A 22 52.31 18.99 -5.82
CA LEU A 22 52.87 17.70 -6.17
C LEU A 22 51.85 16.99 -7.03
N SER A 23 52.15 16.92 -8.32
CA SER A 23 51.50 16.08 -9.30
C SER A 23 51.63 14.62 -8.86
N GLY A 24 50.57 14.08 -8.30
CA GLY A 24 50.40 12.67 -8.06
C GLY A 24 49.23 12.18 -8.88
N CYS A 25 49.49 11.46 -9.98
CA CYS A 25 48.49 10.61 -10.61
C CYS A 25 48.02 9.55 -9.60
N GLY A 26 47.08 9.92 -8.75
CA GLY A 26 46.27 9.01 -8.01
C GLY A 26 45.19 8.49 -8.95
N LYS A 27 45.36 7.27 -9.45
CA LYS A 27 44.27 6.51 -10.00
C LYS A 27 43.23 6.46 -8.87
N SER A 28 42.13 7.23 -9.00
CA SER A 28 40.91 6.92 -8.33
C SER A 28 40.66 5.46 -8.63
N ALA A 29 40.61 4.63 -7.59
CA ALA A 29 40.06 3.29 -7.71
C ALA A 29 38.62 3.51 -8.20
N ALA A 30 38.39 3.31 -9.48
CA ALA A 30 37.05 3.13 -9.99
C ALA A 30 36.42 2.00 -9.11
N LYS A 31 35.38 2.30 -8.36
CA LYS A 31 34.49 1.28 -7.85
C LYS A 31 34.23 0.34 -9.02
N ALA A 32 34.42 -0.97 -8.82
CA ALA A 32 34.12 -1.99 -9.82
C ALA A 32 32.77 -1.64 -10.45
N GLY A 33 32.75 -1.56 -11.79
CA GLY A 33 31.76 -0.86 -12.58
C GLY A 33 30.34 -1.14 -12.06
N SER A 34 29.65 -0.06 -11.69
CA SER A 34 28.21 -0.12 -11.40
C SER A 34 27.52 -0.57 -12.68
N ALA A 35 26.62 -1.56 -12.56
CA ALA A 35 25.81 -2.03 -13.69
C ALA A 35 24.68 -1.01 -14.04
N GLY A 36 24.81 0.23 -13.59
CA GLY A 36 23.87 1.32 -13.76
C GLY A 36 23.04 1.59 -12.50
N GLU A 37 21.95 2.30 -12.68
CA GLU A 37 21.04 2.70 -11.62
C GLU A 37 19.61 2.23 -11.95
N VAL A 38 18.74 2.17 -10.95
CA VAL A 38 17.30 2.04 -11.11
C VAL A 38 16.62 3.00 -10.15
N TYR A 39 15.71 3.81 -10.67
CA TYR A 39 14.95 4.80 -9.91
C TYR A 39 13.59 4.22 -9.56
N VAL A 40 13.38 3.94 -8.28
CA VAL A 40 12.18 3.29 -7.72
C VAL A 40 11.33 4.34 -7.02
N TYR A 41 10.02 4.34 -7.27
CA TYR A 41 9.05 5.19 -6.60
C TYR A 41 7.96 4.32 -5.98
N ASN A 42 7.89 4.27 -4.67
CA ASN A 42 7.03 3.34 -3.93
C ASN A 42 6.39 4.01 -2.70
N TRP A 43 5.48 3.30 -2.07
CA TRP A 43 4.86 3.70 -0.81
C TRP A 43 5.89 3.72 0.33
N GLY A 44 5.59 4.48 1.38
CA GLY A 44 6.32 4.40 2.64
C GLY A 44 6.11 3.04 3.33
N GLU A 45 7.12 2.55 4.07
CA GLU A 45 7.07 1.30 4.84
C GLU A 45 6.63 0.05 4.02
N TYR A 46 6.95 0.00 2.71
CA TYR A 46 6.40 -0.98 1.77
C TYR A 46 7.45 -1.89 1.13
N ILE A 47 8.66 -1.93 1.71
CA ILE A 47 9.74 -2.86 1.36
C ILE A 47 10.67 -3.07 2.55
N ASP A 48 11.22 -4.26 2.73
CA ASP A 48 12.36 -4.50 3.63
C ASP A 48 13.63 -3.89 3.01
N GLU A 49 14.22 -2.89 3.65
CA GLU A 49 15.43 -2.21 3.17
C GLU A 49 16.57 -3.19 2.85
N SER A 50 16.66 -4.31 3.58
CA SER A 50 17.67 -5.34 3.32
C SER A 50 17.46 -6.10 1.99
N VAL A 51 16.27 -5.99 1.38
CA VAL A 51 16.00 -6.48 0.02
C VAL A 51 16.64 -5.56 -1.01
N ILE A 52 16.66 -4.25 -0.76
CA ILE A 52 17.35 -3.26 -1.60
C ILE A 52 18.85 -3.54 -1.58
N GLU A 53 19.42 -3.67 -0.38
CA GLU A 53 20.85 -3.98 -0.22
C GLU A 53 21.24 -5.27 -0.96
N GLN A 54 20.41 -6.33 -0.82
CA GLN A 54 20.65 -7.60 -1.47
C GLN A 54 20.58 -7.49 -3.00
N PHE A 55 19.64 -6.71 -3.55
CA PHE A 55 19.56 -6.45 -4.99
C PHE A 55 20.83 -5.74 -5.50
N GLU A 56 21.30 -4.71 -4.81
CA GLU A 56 22.53 -3.98 -5.16
C GLU A 56 23.77 -4.88 -5.11
N GLU A 57 23.86 -5.73 -4.06
CA GLU A 57 24.99 -6.66 -3.91
C GLU A 57 25.03 -7.71 -5.03
N GLU A 58 23.87 -8.28 -5.39
CA GLU A 58 23.79 -9.34 -6.39
C GLU A 58 23.95 -8.83 -7.84
N THR A 59 23.45 -7.62 -8.12
CA THR A 59 23.37 -7.10 -9.49
C THR A 59 24.43 -6.05 -9.82
N GLY A 60 24.95 -5.35 -8.82
CA GLY A 60 25.77 -4.16 -8.98
C GLY A 60 25.01 -2.94 -9.46
N ILE A 61 23.67 -3.00 -9.55
CA ILE A 61 22.78 -1.88 -9.90
C ILE A 61 22.49 -1.08 -8.64
N GLN A 62 22.73 0.23 -8.68
CA GLN A 62 22.39 1.13 -7.56
C GLN A 62 20.90 1.43 -7.57
N VAL A 63 20.25 1.41 -6.40
CA VAL A 63 18.84 1.74 -6.24
C VAL A 63 18.69 3.16 -5.71
N VAL A 64 18.01 4.02 -6.46
CA VAL A 64 17.56 5.33 -5.98
C VAL A 64 16.10 5.19 -5.62
N TYR A 65 15.78 5.28 -4.34
CA TYR A 65 14.47 4.92 -3.80
C TYR A 65 13.78 6.14 -3.22
N ASP A 66 12.67 6.55 -3.84
CA ASP A 66 11.84 7.67 -3.41
C ASP A 66 10.45 7.17 -2.97
N LEU A 67 9.79 7.92 -2.10
CA LEU A 67 8.52 7.57 -1.49
C LEU A 67 7.39 8.52 -1.93
N PHE A 68 6.17 7.98 -1.99
CA PHE A 68 4.94 8.75 -2.08
C PHE A 68 3.93 8.26 -1.02
N GLU A 69 2.98 9.14 -0.66
CA GLU A 69 1.96 8.81 0.35
C GLU A 69 0.62 8.42 -0.28
N THR A 70 0.31 8.94 -1.49
CA THR A 70 -0.95 8.66 -2.19
C THR A 70 -0.74 8.51 -3.69
N ASN A 71 -1.62 7.75 -4.36
CA ASN A 71 -1.64 7.66 -5.82
C ASN A 71 -1.83 9.05 -6.48
N GLU A 72 -2.60 9.92 -5.83
CA GLU A 72 -2.92 11.27 -6.28
C GLU A 72 -1.70 12.21 -6.22
N GLU A 73 -0.73 11.96 -5.34
CA GLU A 73 0.57 12.65 -5.31
C GLU A 73 1.53 12.07 -6.35
N MET A 74 1.56 10.75 -6.49
CA MET A 74 2.44 10.05 -7.41
C MET A 74 2.10 10.35 -8.88
N TYR A 75 0.82 10.30 -9.24
CA TYR A 75 0.37 10.41 -10.63
C TYR A 75 0.86 11.70 -11.34
N PRO A 76 0.64 12.93 -10.82
CA PRO A 76 1.11 14.13 -11.48
C PRO A 76 2.65 14.22 -11.61
N VAL A 77 3.41 13.57 -10.74
CA VAL A 77 4.87 13.49 -10.85
C VAL A 77 5.27 12.67 -12.07
N ILE A 78 4.63 11.51 -12.26
CA ILE A 78 4.87 10.65 -13.43
C ILE A 78 4.37 11.32 -14.71
N GLU A 79 3.18 11.93 -14.69
CA GLU A 79 2.59 12.63 -15.84
C GLU A 79 3.47 13.81 -16.29
N ALA A 80 3.97 14.59 -15.36
CA ALA A 80 4.87 15.72 -15.67
C ALA A 80 6.22 15.28 -16.24
N GLY A 81 6.68 14.06 -15.92
CA GLY A 81 7.92 13.48 -16.47
C GLY A 81 9.19 14.24 -16.14
N GLY A 82 9.16 15.13 -15.12
CA GLY A 82 10.31 15.93 -14.71
C GLY A 82 11.37 15.13 -13.96
N VAL A 83 10.93 14.17 -13.14
CA VAL A 83 11.75 13.12 -12.55
C VAL A 83 11.49 11.85 -13.34
N LYS A 84 12.53 11.12 -13.70
CA LYS A 84 12.40 9.89 -14.49
C LYS A 84 12.58 8.69 -13.60
N TYR A 85 11.47 8.20 -13.11
CA TYR A 85 11.44 6.93 -12.42
C TYR A 85 11.44 5.78 -13.43
N ASP A 86 12.12 4.70 -13.09
CA ASP A 86 12.22 3.50 -13.94
C ASP A 86 11.14 2.48 -13.54
N VAL A 87 10.74 2.48 -12.28
CA VAL A 87 9.70 1.57 -11.77
C VAL A 87 8.90 2.24 -10.67
N VAL A 88 7.59 2.04 -10.70
CA VAL A 88 6.62 2.61 -9.74
C VAL A 88 5.67 1.50 -9.30
N CYS A 89 5.14 1.59 -8.07
CA CYS A 89 4.18 0.60 -7.52
C CYS A 89 2.83 1.24 -7.18
N PRO A 90 1.99 1.61 -8.15
CA PRO A 90 0.65 2.14 -7.92
C PRO A 90 -0.39 1.07 -7.64
N SER A 91 -1.56 1.51 -7.19
CA SER A 91 -2.74 0.65 -7.06
C SER A 91 -3.48 0.45 -8.39
N ASP A 92 -4.32 -0.56 -8.42
CA ASP A 92 -5.12 -1.03 -9.56
C ASP A 92 -5.78 0.06 -10.41
N TYR A 93 -6.64 0.92 -9.82
CA TYR A 93 -7.34 1.99 -10.53
C TYR A 93 -6.39 3.03 -11.12
N MET A 94 -5.27 3.27 -10.44
CA MET A 94 -4.26 4.21 -10.92
C MET A 94 -3.46 3.62 -12.08
N ILE A 95 -3.17 2.31 -12.06
CA ILE A 95 -2.57 1.61 -13.21
C ILE A 95 -3.47 1.73 -14.42
N GLN A 96 -4.80 1.52 -14.26
CA GLN A 96 -5.77 1.70 -15.33
C GLN A 96 -5.69 3.12 -15.91
N LYS A 97 -5.72 4.15 -15.05
CA LYS A 97 -5.58 5.56 -15.46
C LYS A 97 -4.29 5.81 -16.21
N MET A 98 -3.17 5.27 -15.74
CA MET A 98 -1.86 5.44 -16.38
C MET A 98 -1.80 4.74 -17.75
N ILE A 99 -2.42 3.57 -17.91
CA ILE A 99 -2.53 2.88 -19.21
C ILE A 99 -3.35 3.72 -20.18
N GLU A 100 -4.53 4.19 -19.77
CA GLU A 100 -5.42 5.01 -20.61
C GLU A 100 -4.76 6.31 -21.09
N ASN A 101 -3.86 6.88 -20.26
CA ASN A 101 -3.09 8.09 -20.58
C ASN A 101 -1.74 7.82 -21.25
N ASN A 102 -1.44 6.56 -21.63
CA ASN A 102 -0.20 6.14 -22.28
C ASN A 102 1.07 6.51 -21.47
N LEU A 103 0.99 6.43 -20.16
CA LEU A 103 2.09 6.74 -19.25
C LEU A 103 2.96 5.52 -18.90
N LEU A 104 2.60 4.32 -19.39
CA LEU A 104 3.31 3.07 -19.09
C LEU A 104 3.97 2.47 -20.33
N ALA A 105 5.11 1.81 -20.12
CA ALA A 105 5.78 0.96 -21.09
C ALA A 105 5.38 -0.51 -20.88
N GLU A 106 5.19 -1.27 -21.96
CA GLU A 106 5.00 -2.71 -21.87
C GLU A 106 6.24 -3.38 -21.26
N ILE A 107 6.03 -4.31 -20.34
CA ILE A 107 7.10 -5.09 -19.70
C ILE A 107 7.55 -6.19 -20.65
N ASN A 108 8.86 -6.38 -20.81
CA ASN A 108 9.41 -7.56 -21.49
C ASN A 108 9.52 -8.72 -20.50
N PHE A 109 8.52 -9.61 -20.51
CA PHE A 109 8.46 -10.74 -19.59
C PHE A 109 9.58 -11.78 -19.80
N ASP A 110 10.31 -11.74 -20.91
CA ASP A 110 11.52 -12.57 -21.08
C ASP A 110 12.61 -12.14 -20.08
N ASN A 111 12.60 -10.88 -19.63
CA ASN A 111 13.49 -10.35 -18.61
C ASN A 111 12.94 -10.55 -17.17
N VAL A 112 11.71 -11.03 -17.04
CA VAL A 112 11.02 -11.27 -15.75
C VAL A 112 10.60 -12.75 -15.61
N PRO A 113 11.52 -13.71 -15.73
CA PRO A 113 11.18 -15.15 -15.72
C PRO A 113 10.56 -15.62 -14.39
N ASN A 114 10.75 -14.91 -13.29
CA ASN A 114 10.14 -15.21 -12.01
C ASN A 114 8.66 -14.77 -11.92
N PHE A 115 8.12 -14.08 -12.94
CA PHE A 115 6.68 -13.79 -13.03
C PHE A 115 5.81 -15.06 -12.93
N LYS A 116 6.33 -16.21 -13.33
CA LYS A 116 5.68 -17.51 -13.16
C LYS A 116 5.36 -17.90 -11.72
N GLU A 117 6.00 -17.25 -10.75
CA GLU A 117 5.76 -17.46 -9.30
C GLU A 117 4.52 -16.69 -8.81
N ILE A 118 4.04 -15.72 -9.59
CA ILE A 118 2.77 -15.03 -9.28
C ILE A 118 1.61 -16.00 -9.51
N ASP A 119 0.74 -16.14 -8.52
CA ASP A 119 -0.44 -16.99 -8.62
C ASP A 119 -1.40 -16.46 -9.70
N SER A 120 -1.95 -17.39 -10.49
CA SER A 120 -2.84 -17.06 -11.61
C SER A 120 -4.09 -16.28 -11.20
N ARG A 121 -4.56 -16.40 -9.95
CA ARG A 121 -5.68 -15.62 -9.43
C ARG A 121 -5.41 -14.11 -9.52
N TYR A 122 -4.20 -13.69 -9.16
CA TYR A 122 -3.83 -12.26 -9.16
C TYR A 122 -3.56 -11.76 -10.57
N THR A 123 -3.00 -12.56 -11.46
CA THR A 123 -2.88 -12.18 -12.88
C THR A 123 -4.24 -12.14 -13.58
N GLU A 124 -5.20 -12.96 -13.17
CA GLU A 124 -6.58 -12.85 -13.66
C GLU A 124 -7.27 -11.60 -13.10
N MET A 125 -7.06 -11.29 -11.82
CA MET A 125 -7.57 -10.07 -11.20
C MET A 125 -7.00 -8.80 -11.85
N SER A 126 -5.71 -8.81 -12.22
CA SER A 126 -5.06 -7.70 -12.93
C SER A 126 -5.74 -7.35 -14.26
N LYS A 127 -6.41 -8.28 -14.92
CA LYS A 127 -7.12 -8.02 -16.18
C LYS A 127 -8.26 -7.00 -16.03
N SER A 128 -8.71 -6.73 -14.81
CA SER A 128 -9.71 -5.68 -14.55
C SER A 128 -9.18 -4.27 -14.82
N PHE A 129 -7.86 -4.05 -14.73
CA PHE A 129 -7.19 -2.77 -14.96
C PHE A 129 -6.05 -2.83 -16.00
N ASP A 130 -5.47 -4.00 -16.26
CA ASP A 130 -4.48 -4.30 -17.31
C ASP A 130 -4.96 -5.51 -18.14
N PRO A 131 -5.90 -5.32 -19.09
CA PRO A 131 -6.64 -6.43 -19.71
C PRO A 131 -5.78 -7.49 -20.41
N GLU A 132 -4.59 -7.13 -20.85
CA GLU A 132 -3.67 -8.02 -21.54
C GLU A 132 -2.49 -8.46 -20.64
N ASN A 133 -2.44 -8.02 -19.38
CA ASN A 133 -1.32 -8.23 -18.44
C ASN A 133 0.03 -7.85 -19.05
N LYS A 134 0.11 -6.69 -19.68
CA LYS A 134 1.32 -6.21 -20.36
C LYS A 134 2.14 -5.22 -19.56
N TYR A 135 1.49 -4.51 -18.65
CA TYR A 135 2.04 -3.32 -17.99
C TYR A 135 2.35 -3.52 -16.53
N SER A 136 1.80 -4.54 -15.89
CA SER A 136 1.84 -4.68 -14.44
C SER A 136 2.31 -6.06 -13.98
N VAL A 137 3.01 -6.09 -12.83
CA VAL A 137 3.39 -7.31 -12.11
C VAL A 137 2.90 -7.18 -10.68
N PRO A 138 1.94 -8.04 -10.23
CA PRO A 138 1.42 -8.04 -8.86
C PRO A 138 2.51 -8.09 -7.80
N TYR A 139 2.42 -7.21 -6.80
CA TYR A 139 3.38 -7.10 -5.71
C TYR A 139 2.79 -7.43 -4.35
N CYS A 140 1.73 -6.73 -3.96
CA CYS A 140 0.98 -6.95 -2.74
C CYS A 140 -0.51 -6.82 -3.00
N TRP A 141 -1.31 -7.44 -2.15
CA TRP A 141 -2.76 -7.35 -2.22
C TRP A 141 -3.36 -7.31 -0.82
N GLY A 142 -4.62 -7.02 -0.71
CA GLY A 142 -5.30 -7.08 0.56
C GLY A 142 -6.76 -6.67 0.47
N THR A 143 -7.37 -6.57 1.65
CA THR A 143 -8.74 -6.13 1.83
C THR A 143 -8.79 -4.94 2.76
N VAL A 144 -9.88 -4.20 2.73
CA VAL A 144 -10.26 -3.24 3.77
C VAL A 144 -11.27 -3.93 4.68
N GLY A 145 -11.16 -3.75 5.98
CA GLY A 145 -12.08 -4.38 6.93
C GLY A 145 -12.22 -3.59 8.21
N ILE A 146 -12.92 -4.18 9.17
CA ILE A 146 -13.13 -3.60 10.50
C ILE A 146 -12.23 -4.33 11.49
N LEU A 147 -11.32 -3.59 12.13
CA LEU A 147 -10.58 -4.06 13.29
C LEU A 147 -11.34 -3.62 14.54
N TYR A 148 -11.57 -4.51 15.50
CA TYR A 148 -12.24 -4.15 16.74
C TYR A 148 -11.49 -4.66 17.98
N ASN A 149 -11.58 -3.89 19.06
CA ASN A 149 -10.95 -4.19 20.34
C ASN A 149 -11.88 -5.02 21.22
N THR A 150 -11.48 -6.26 21.51
CA THR A 150 -12.30 -7.22 22.28
C THR A 150 -12.49 -6.85 23.75
N SER A 151 -11.71 -5.91 24.28
CA SER A 151 -11.93 -5.36 25.63
C SER A 151 -13.01 -4.28 25.68
N MET A 152 -13.31 -3.65 24.51
CA MET A 152 -14.29 -2.56 24.38
C MET A 152 -15.58 -3.01 23.69
N VAL A 153 -15.53 -4.11 22.92
CA VAL A 153 -16.65 -4.65 22.15
C VAL A 153 -16.96 -6.03 22.67
N ALA A 154 -18.18 -6.23 23.22
CA ALA A 154 -18.62 -7.53 23.67
C ALA A 154 -18.82 -8.50 22.46
N PRO A 155 -18.65 -9.83 22.65
CA PRO A 155 -18.78 -10.78 21.54
C PRO A 155 -20.10 -10.68 20.76
N GLU A 156 -21.21 -10.39 21.45
CA GLU A 156 -22.54 -10.20 20.86
C GLU A 156 -22.69 -8.90 20.06
N ASP A 157 -21.79 -7.94 20.28
CA ASP A 157 -21.73 -6.62 19.63
C ASP A 157 -20.66 -6.55 18.54
N ALA A 158 -19.91 -7.62 18.32
CA ALA A 158 -18.87 -7.68 17.30
C ALA A 158 -19.43 -7.30 15.91
N PRO A 159 -18.79 -6.38 15.18
CA PRO A 159 -19.28 -5.97 13.88
C PRO A 159 -19.15 -7.12 12.87
N THR A 160 -20.15 -7.26 11.99
CA THR A 160 -20.16 -8.23 10.88
C THR A 160 -20.44 -7.55 9.53
N LYS A 161 -20.91 -6.30 9.59
CA LYS A 161 -21.36 -5.50 8.44
C LYS A 161 -20.79 -4.10 8.49
N TRP A 162 -20.67 -3.48 7.33
CA TRP A 162 -20.31 -2.06 7.27
C TRP A 162 -21.35 -1.19 7.96
N SER A 163 -22.65 -1.54 7.84
CA SER A 163 -23.75 -0.82 8.47
C SER A 163 -23.67 -0.77 10.00
N ASP A 164 -22.95 -1.67 10.64
CA ASP A 164 -22.73 -1.66 12.10
C ASP A 164 -21.97 -0.43 12.57
N LEU A 165 -21.18 0.22 11.69
CA LEU A 165 -20.46 1.46 11.98
C LEU A 165 -21.39 2.69 12.15
N TRP A 166 -22.69 2.55 11.99
CA TRP A 166 -23.71 3.58 12.29
C TRP A 166 -24.45 3.33 13.60
N ASP A 167 -24.06 2.30 14.37
CA ASP A 167 -24.67 2.04 15.68
C ASP A 167 -24.13 3.02 16.74
N GLU A 168 -25.04 3.66 17.48
CA GLU A 168 -24.73 4.59 18.57
C GLU A 168 -23.84 3.96 19.67
N LYS A 169 -23.78 2.63 19.78
CA LYS A 169 -22.88 1.94 20.72
C LYS A 169 -21.42 2.23 20.47
N PHE A 170 -21.04 2.58 19.24
CA PHE A 170 -19.66 2.91 18.85
C PHE A 170 -19.38 4.41 18.83
N LYS A 171 -20.30 5.25 19.31
CA LYS A 171 -20.14 6.70 19.30
C LYS A 171 -18.85 7.16 19.96
N ASP A 172 -18.14 8.08 19.28
CA ASP A 172 -16.84 8.61 19.67
C ASP A 172 -15.73 7.53 19.79
N ASN A 173 -15.94 6.35 19.20
CA ASN A 173 -15.03 5.21 19.23
C ASN A 173 -14.79 4.57 17.86
N ILE A 174 -15.12 5.27 16.77
CA ILE A 174 -14.91 4.81 15.39
C ILE A 174 -13.72 5.57 14.78
N LEU A 175 -12.75 4.84 14.25
CA LEU A 175 -11.71 5.37 13.37
C LEU A 175 -12.09 5.07 11.92
N MET A 176 -12.36 6.12 11.14
CA MET A 176 -12.67 5.99 9.72
C MET A 176 -11.46 6.33 8.86
N GLN A 177 -11.40 5.77 7.65
CA GLN A 177 -10.38 6.12 6.67
C GLN A 177 -10.52 7.57 6.20
N ASP A 178 -9.40 8.32 6.18
CA ASP A 178 -9.30 9.63 5.54
C ASP A 178 -8.92 9.49 4.05
N SER A 179 -9.49 8.49 3.41
CA SER A 179 -9.42 8.20 1.98
C SER A 179 -10.80 8.36 1.38
N VAL A 180 -10.91 9.13 0.30
CA VAL A 180 -12.19 9.39 -0.38
C VAL A 180 -12.84 8.09 -0.82
N ARG A 181 -12.08 7.26 -1.55
CA ARG A 181 -12.61 6.03 -2.13
C ARG A 181 -12.99 5.02 -1.04
N ASP A 182 -12.15 4.85 0.00
CA ASP A 182 -12.44 3.87 1.06
C ASP A 182 -13.59 4.31 1.97
N ALA A 183 -13.67 5.61 2.32
CA ALA A 183 -14.81 6.13 3.08
C ALA A 183 -16.13 5.94 2.32
N PHE A 184 -16.14 6.27 1.01
CA PHE A 184 -17.31 6.04 0.17
C PHE A 184 -17.62 4.57 -0.05
N MET A 185 -16.61 3.70 -0.18
CA MET A 185 -16.80 2.25 -0.28
C MET A 185 -17.60 1.72 0.92
N VAL A 186 -17.24 2.11 2.14
CA VAL A 186 -17.96 1.71 3.37
C VAL A 186 -19.44 2.09 3.29
N ALA A 187 -19.75 3.32 2.87
CA ALA A 187 -21.15 3.78 2.75
C ALA A 187 -21.89 3.12 1.59
N LEU A 188 -21.27 3.02 0.41
CA LEU A 188 -21.88 2.41 -0.78
C LEU A 188 -22.19 0.93 -0.54
N LYS A 189 -21.25 0.18 0.03
CA LYS A 189 -21.47 -1.23 0.36
C LYS A 189 -22.59 -1.39 1.40
N SER A 190 -22.66 -0.53 2.42
CA SER A 190 -23.76 -0.50 3.39
C SER A 190 -25.13 -0.28 2.73
N LEU A 191 -25.17 0.45 1.62
CA LEU A 191 -26.39 0.71 0.84
C LEU A 191 -26.66 -0.38 -0.21
N GLY A 192 -25.75 -1.34 -0.40
CA GLY A 192 -25.87 -2.40 -1.40
C GLY A 192 -25.47 -1.96 -2.81
N TYR A 193 -24.74 -0.84 -2.94
CA TYR A 193 -24.23 -0.33 -4.20
C TYR A 193 -22.83 -0.82 -4.52
N SER A 194 -22.44 -0.75 -5.81
CA SER A 194 -21.04 -0.95 -6.20
C SER A 194 -20.17 0.18 -5.67
N MET A 195 -18.98 -0.14 -5.16
CA MET A 195 -18.00 0.88 -4.78
C MET A 195 -17.39 1.61 -6.01
N ASN A 196 -17.72 1.14 -7.20
CA ASN A 196 -17.36 1.74 -8.48
C ASN A 196 -18.52 2.45 -9.18
N THR A 197 -19.59 2.78 -8.45
CA THR A 197 -20.72 3.48 -9.04
C THR A 197 -20.32 4.82 -9.65
N THR A 198 -20.91 5.16 -10.79
CA THR A 198 -20.81 6.46 -11.44
C THR A 198 -22.14 7.21 -11.40
N ASP A 199 -23.14 6.65 -10.71
CA ASP A 199 -24.46 7.27 -10.55
C ASP A 199 -24.39 8.33 -9.44
N GLU A 200 -24.63 9.60 -9.85
CA GLU A 200 -24.61 10.74 -8.95
C GLU A 200 -25.62 10.62 -7.79
N ALA A 201 -26.76 9.95 -8.02
CA ALA A 201 -27.76 9.76 -6.97
C ALA A 201 -27.25 8.79 -5.88
N GLU A 202 -26.60 7.69 -6.28
CA GLU A 202 -25.98 6.73 -5.35
C GLU A 202 -24.82 7.37 -4.58
N ILE A 203 -23.98 8.17 -5.27
CA ILE A 203 -22.86 8.92 -4.62
C ILE A 203 -23.43 9.92 -3.59
N ASN A 204 -24.50 10.64 -3.93
CA ASN A 204 -25.14 11.56 -2.99
C ASN A 204 -25.78 10.85 -1.81
N GLU A 205 -26.41 9.68 -1.99
CA GLU A 205 -26.96 8.89 -0.90
C GLU A 205 -25.86 8.40 0.05
N ALA A 206 -24.75 7.93 -0.48
CA ALA A 206 -23.57 7.55 0.30
C ALA A 206 -22.97 8.75 1.08
N LYS A 207 -22.89 9.93 0.43
CA LYS A 207 -22.46 11.17 1.12
C LYS A 207 -23.36 11.50 2.31
N GLU A 208 -24.69 11.49 2.13
CA GLU A 208 -25.63 11.77 3.21
C GLU A 208 -25.53 10.74 4.35
N LEU A 209 -25.23 9.48 4.01
CA LEU A 209 -24.99 8.42 5.00
C LEU A 209 -23.70 8.70 5.81
N LEU A 210 -22.62 9.11 5.15
CA LEU A 210 -21.36 9.49 5.81
C LEU A 210 -21.53 10.74 6.70
N ILE A 211 -22.30 11.73 6.27
CA ILE A 211 -22.63 12.91 7.10
C ILE A 211 -23.38 12.48 8.38
N LYS A 212 -24.30 11.52 8.28
CA LYS A 212 -25.00 10.97 9.45
C LYS A 212 -24.08 10.17 10.37
N GLN A 213 -23.02 9.53 9.84
CA GLN A 213 -22.04 8.81 10.64
C GLN A 213 -21.10 9.75 11.40
N LYS A 214 -20.78 10.91 10.85
CA LYS A 214 -19.75 11.81 11.36
C LYS A 214 -19.85 12.11 12.87
N PRO A 215 -21.03 12.31 13.48
CA PRO A 215 -21.15 12.48 14.94
C PRO A 215 -20.74 11.26 15.77
N LEU A 216 -20.60 10.08 15.15
CA LEU A 216 -20.16 8.84 15.79
C LEU A 216 -18.65 8.64 15.66
N VAL A 217 -18.02 9.27 14.67
CA VAL A 217 -16.60 9.10 14.32
C VAL A 217 -15.73 9.88 15.30
N GLN A 218 -14.78 9.19 15.92
CA GLN A 218 -13.74 9.81 16.75
C GLN A 218 -12.74 10.59 15.89
N ALA A 219 -12.25 9.97 14.80
CA ALA A 219 -11.28 10.58 13.89
C ALA A 219 -11.32 9.93 12.51
N TYR A 220 -10.98 10.74 11.50
CA TYR A 220 -10.61 10.26 10.17
C TYR A 220 -9.07 10.16 10.13
N VAL A 221 -8.55 8.98 9.83
CA VAL A 221 -7.12 8.65 9.93
C VAL A 221 -6.69 7.73 8.78
N ILE A 222 -5.39 7.70 8.50
CA ILE A 222 -4.74 6.69 7.64
C ILE A 222 -3.81 5.89 8.56
N ASP A 223 -2.53 6.13 8.56
CA ASP A 223 -1.54 5.36 9.33
C ASP A 223 -1.71 5.50 10.86
N GLN A 224 -2.28 6.63 11.32
CA GLN A 224 -2.52 6.86 12.76
C GLN A 224 -3.49 5.83 13.37
N VAL A 225 -4.22 5.06 12.57
CA VAL A 225 -5.05 3.95 13.06
C VAL A 225 -4.22 2.93 13.84
N ARG A 226 -2.96 2.69 13.43
CA ARG A 226 -2.02 1.78 14.11
C ARG A 226 -1.87 2.15 15.59
N ASP A 227 -1.35 3.34 15.85
CA ASP A 227 -1.05 3.81 17.21
C ASP A 227 -2.31 3.88 18.07
N LYS A 228 -3.42 4.32 17.49
CA LYS A 228 -4.70 4.44 18.22
C LYS A 228 -5.29 3.09 18.60
N MET A 229 -5.27 2.10 17.70
CA MET A 229 -5.76 0.75 18.00
C MET A 229 -4.82 0.02 18.97
N ILE A 230 -3.49 0.15 18.80
CA ILE A 230 -2.50 -0.38 19.74
C ILE A 230 -2.63 0.30 21.12
N GLY A 231 -2.97 1.58 21.17
CA GLY A 231 -3.19 2.32 22.41
C GLY A 231 -4.53 2.02 23.09
N GLY A 232 -5.44 1.26 22.45
CA GLY A 232 -6.78 1.01 22.96
C GLY A 232 -7.66 2.27 22.99
N GLU A 233 -7.40 3.25 22.10
CA GLU A 233 -8.09 4.53 22.07
C GLU A 233 -9.45 4.49 21.37
N ALA A 234 -9.76 3.42 20.63
CA ALA A 234 -11.01 3.26 19.89
C ALA A 234 -11.51 1.81 19.95
N ALA A 235 -12.84 1.67 19.85
CA ALA A 235 -13.49 0.36 19.84
C ALA A 235 -13.37 -0.33 18.49
N VAL A 236 -13.51 0.43 17.40
CA VAL A 236 -13.49 -0.08 16.02
C VAL A 236 -12.69 0.85 15.10
N GLY A 237 -12.00 0.28 14.11
CA GLY A 237 -11.28 1.02 13.08
C GLY A 237 -11.42 0.38 11.72
N VAL A 238 -11.63 1.19 10.68
CA VAL A 238 -11.58 0.75 9.28
C VAL A 238 -10.12 0.75 8.85
N ILE A 239 -9.59 -0.41 8.49
CA ILE A 239 -8.16 -0.59 8.20
C ILE A 239 -7.90 -1.53 7.02
N TYR A 240 -6.68 -1.49 6.49
CA TYR A 240 -6.17 -2.47 5.54
C TYR A 240 -5.71 -3.74 6.26
N SER A 241 -5.85 -4.89 5.62
CA SER A 241 -5.54 -6.20 6.23
C SER A 241 -4.08 -6.37 6.65
N GLY A 242 -3.13 -5.74 5.96
CA GLY A 242 -1.71 -5.76 6.36
C GLY A 242 -1.47 -5.02 7.69
N GLU A 243 -2.12 -3.87 7.86
CA GLU A 243 -2.07 -3.11 9.13
C GLU A 243 -2.54 -3.94 10.32
N MET A 244 -3.60 -4.72 10.12
CA MET A 244 -4.14 -5.60 11.16
C MET A 244 -3.08 -6.55 11.71
N LEU A 245 -2.33 -7.22 10.85
CA LEU A 245 -1.31 -8.18 11.28
C LEU A 245 -0.17 -7.48 12.05
N TYR A 246 0.26 -6.32 11.58
CA TYR A 246 1.24 -5.49 12.28
C TYR A 246 0.72 -5.11 13.69
N ILE A 247 -0.49 -4.56 13.77
CA ILE A 247 -1.10 -4.10 15.03
C ILE A 247 -1.27 -5.28 16.02
N GLN A 248 -1.73 -6.44 15.55
CA GLN A 248 -1.87 -7.64 16.40
C GLN A 248 -0.53 -8.12 16.97
N ASN A 249 0.53 -8.07 16.16
CA ASN A 249 1.88 -8.43 16.60
C ASN A 249 2.38 -7.44 17.66
N GLU A 250 2.22 -6.13 17.46
CA GLU A 250 2.62 -5.11 18.42
C GLU A 250 1.87 -5.24 19.77
N VAL A 251 0.55 -5.45 19.74
CA VAL A 251 -0.25 -5.70 20.96
C VAL A 251 0.28 -6.89 21.75
N LYS A 252 0.61 -7.97 21.07
CA LYS A 252 1.19 -9.17 21.68
C LYS A 252 2.58 -8.91 22.26
N ASP A 253 3.45 -8.23 21.51
CA ASP A 253 4.85 -7.96 21.92
C ASP A 253 4.91 -6.96 23.09
N LEU A 254 3.98 -6.04 23.17
CA LEU A 254 3.81 -5.11 24.29
C LEU A 254 3.18 -5.79 25.51
N GLY A 255 2.66 -7.01 25.38
CA GLY A 255 2.03 -7.77 26.47
C GLY A 255 0.74 -7.11 26.97
N LEU A 256 -0.02 -6.48 26.09
CA LEU A 256 -1.30 -5.88 26.42
C LEU A 256 -2.36 -6.97 26.68
N ASP A 257 -3.32 -6.69 27.55
CA ASP A 257 -4.31 -7.65 28.05
C ASP A 257 -5.61 -7.71 27.24
N TYR A 258 -5.57 -7.25 26.00
CA TYR A 258 -6.67 -7.32 25.04
C TYR A 258 -6.19 -7.85 23.67
N SER A 259 -7.14 -8.35 22.88
CA SER A 259 -6.91 -8.74 21.50
C SER A 259 -7.67 -7.82 20.54
N LEU A 260 -7.21 -7.81 19.31
CA LEU A 260 -7.82 -7.09 18.20
C LEU A 260 -8.21 -8.10 17.13
N GLU A 261 -9.48 -8.10 16.76
CA GLU A 261 -10.06 -9.02 15.80
C GLU A 261 -10.41 -8.27 14.51
N TYR A 262 -10.18 -8.91 13.35
CA TYR A 262 -10.43 -8.33 12.04
C TYR A 262 -11.58 -9.03 11.34
N VAL A 263 -12.47 -8.25 10.75
CA VAL A 263 -13.64 -8.73 10.03
C VAL A 263 -13.68 -8.13 8.62
N ILE A 264 -13.89 -8.98 7.63
CA ILE A 264 -14.30 -8.57 6.29
C ILE A 264 -15.83 -8.56 6.29
N PRO A 265 -16.50 -7.39 6.12
CA PRO A 265 -17.95 -7.29 6.20
C PRO A 265 -18.67 -8.08 5.11
N GLU A 266 -19.86 -8.61 5.47
CA GLU A 266 -20.69 -9.48 4.62
C GLU A 266 -21.09 -8.82 3.28
N GLU A 267 -21.22 -7.48 3.25
CA GLU A 267 -21.56 -6.72 2.05
C GLU A 267 -20.43 -6.71 1.02
N GLY A 268 -19.25 -7.24 1.37
CA GLY A 268 -18.03 -7.19 0.57
C GLY A 268 -17.24 -5.90 0.78
N THR A 269 -16.07 -5.85 0.19
CA THR A 269 -15.10 -4.77 0.43
C THR A 269 -14.26 -4.47 -0.81
N ASN A 270 -13.32 -3.53 -0.67
CA ASN A 270 -12.23 -3.34 -1.62
C ASN A 270 -11.23 -4.49 -1.51
N LEU A 271 -11.05 -5.21 -2.62
CA LEU A 271 -9.98 -6.18 -2.84
C LEU A 271 -8.94 -5.50 -3.74
N TRP A 272 -7.94 -4.89 -3.17
CA TRP A 272 -6.95 -4.11 -3.89
C TRP A 272 -5.72 -4.94 -4.27
N LEU A 273 -5.04 -4.51 -5.34
CA LEU A 273 -3.84 -5.12 -5.87
C LEU A 273 -2.86 -4.04 -6.32
N ASP A 274 -1.78 -3.86 -5.55
CA ASP A 274 -0.68 -3.00 -5.95
C ASP A 274 0.30 -3.78 -6.82
N SER A 275 0.78 -3.14 -7.88
CA SER A 275 1.63 -3.81 -8.85
C SER A 275 2.76 -2.91 -9.33
N TRP A 276 3.91 -3.52 -9.62
CA TRP A 276 5.02 -2.85 -10.25
C TRP A 276 4.71 -2.55 -11.71
N VAL A 277 4.93 -1.30 -12.12
CA VAL A 277 4.78 -0.81 -13.49
C VAL A 277 6.02 -0.03 -13.91
N ILE A 278 6.25 0.10 -15.21
CA ILE A 278 7.38 0.83 -15.80
C ILE A 278 6.82 2.08 -16.49
N PRO A 279 7.16 3.31 -16.07
CA PRO A 279 6.79 4.53 -16.78
C PRO A 279 7.28 4.54 -18.22
N ALA A 280 6.49 5.13 -19.14
CA ALA A 280 6.82 5.17 -20.57
C ALA A 280 8.13 5.93 -20.88
N ASN A 281 8.54 6.83 -19.98
CA ASN A 281 9.75 7.65 -20.09
C ASN A 281 10.94 7.11 -19.26
N ALA A 282 10.85 5.87 -18.75
CA ALA A 282 11.94 5.22 -18.01
C ALA A 282 13.23 5.16 -18.83
N GLU A 283 14.34 5.55 -18.22
CA GLU A 283 15.65 5.56 -18.90
C GLU A 283 16.41 4.24 -18.71
N ASN A 284 16.11 3.50 -17.61
CA ASN A 284 16.78 2.27 -17.25
C ASN A 284 15.83 1.06 -17.25
N LYS A 285 14.99 0.93 -18.29
CA LYS A 285 13.93 -0.09 -18.37
C LYS A 285 14.42 -1.52 -18.09
N GLU A 286 15.59 -1.91 -18.62
CA GLU A 286 16.16 -3.26 -18.38
C GLU A 286 16.50 -3.47 -16.88
N ASN A 287 16.96 -2.41 -16.19
CA ASN A 287 17.23 -2.48 -14.75
C ASN A 287 15.93 -2.52 -13.94
N ALA A 288 14.87 -1.83 -14.39
CA ALA A 288 13.53 -1.94 -13.82
C ALA A 288 12.97 -3.37 -13.95
N GLU A 289 13.12 -4.00 -15.12
CA GLU A 289 12.71 -5.40 -15.33
C GLU A 289 13.51 -6.37 -14.44
N LYS A 290 14.81 -6.13 -14.22
CA LYS A 290 15.63 -6.92 -13.28
C LYS A 290 15.17 -6.72 -11.83
N TRP A 291 14.80 -5.49 -11.44
CA TRP A 291 14.23 -5.18 -10.14
C TRP A 291 12.93 -5.95 -9.91
N ILE A 292 11.99 -5.86 -10.85
CA ILE A 292 10.71 -6.58 -10.79
C ILE A 292 10.96 -8.09 -10.71
N ASN A 293 11.85 -8.63 -11.57
CA ASN A 293 12.18 -10.04 -11.55
C ASN A 293 12.80 -10.52 -10.23
N PHE A 294 13.63 -9.69 -9.61
CA PHE A 294 14.24 -9.97 -8.32
C PHE A 294 13.18 -10.05 -7.22
N LEU A 295 12.25 -9.10 -7.20
CA LEU A 295 11.15 -9.09 -6.21
C LEU A 295 10.16 -10.25 -6.39
N CYS A 296 10.06 -10.83 -7.58
CA CYS A 296 9.26 -12.03 -7.83
C CYS A 296 9.92 -13.34 -7.35
N ARG A 297 11.14 -13.32 -6.84
CA ARG A 297 11.78 -14.51 -6.25
C ARG A 297 11.05 -14.91 -4.96
N PRO A 298 10.68 -16.19 -4.76
CA PRO A 298 9.92 -16.65 -3.60
C PRO A 298 10.51 -16.21 -2.25
N GLU A 299 11.83 -16.37 -2.07
CA GLU A 299 12.52 -16.01 -0.84
C GLU A 299 12.54 -14.49 -0.59
N ILE A 300 12.56 -13.68 -1.65
CA ILE A 300 12.52 -12.21 -1.55
C ILE A 300 11.10 -11.74 -1.23
N ALA A 301 10.11 -12.26 -1.95
CA ALA A 301 8.71 -11.94 -1.70
C ALA A 301 8.26 -12.37 -0.29
N ARG A 302 8.75 -13.52 0.21
CA ARG A 302 8.53 -13.93 1.60
C ARG A 302 9.14 -12.95 2.59
N LYS A 303 10.40 -12.54 2.37
CA LYS A 303 11.10 -11.60 3.24
C LYS A 303 10.37 -10.25 3.31
N ASN A 304 9.89 -9.76 2.17
CA ASN A 304 9.05 -8.57 2.13
C ASN A 304 7.76 -8.76 2.92
N PHE A 305 7.01 -9.85 2.70
CA PHE A 305 5.79 -10.13 3.45
C PHE A 305 6.02 -10.14 4.98
N GLU A 306 7.09 -10.79 5.44
CA GLU A 306 7.41 -10.86 6.88
C GLU A 306 7.70 -9.48 7.49
N TYR A 307 8.15 -8.51 6.67
CA TYR A 307 8.43 -7.14 7.09
C TYR A 307 7.21 -6.23 6.96
N ILE A 308 6.59 -6.19 5.76
CA ILE A 308 5.50 -5.26 5.47
C ILE A 308 4.12 -5.76 5.92
N THR A 309 4.01 -7.07 6.21
CA THR A 309 2.78 -7.75 6.66
C THR A 309 1.61 -7.77 5.67
N TYR A 310 1.77 -7.21 4.48
CA TYR A 310 0.74 -7.27 3.43
C TYR A 310 0.84 -8.56 2.63
N PRO A 311 -0.30 -9.24 2.34
CA PRO A 311 -0.33 -10.51 1.63
C PRO A 311 0.40 -10.46 0.27
N THR A 312 1.21 -11.48 0.03
CA THR A 312 1.94 -11.63 -1.24
C THR A 312 1.13 -12.41 -2.27
N PRO A 313 1.11 -11.97 -3.55
CA PRO A 313 0.54 -12.75 -4.64
C PRO A 313 1.46 -13.88 -5.13
N ASN A 314 2.66 -14.01 -4.57
CA ASN A 314 3.67 -14.98 -4.97
C ASN A 314 3.40 -16.33 -4.29
N LYS A 315 3.03 -17.35 -5.08
CA LYS A 315 2.70 -18.69 -4.56
C LYS A 315 3.89 -19.41 -3.93
N GLY A 316 5.10 -19.22 -4.53
CA GLY A 316 6.31 -19.82 -3.96
C GLY A 316 6.68 -19.19 -2.61
N ALA A 317 6.45 -17.88 -2.45
CA ALA A 317 6.62 -17.21 -1.17
C ALA A 317 5.58 -17.70 -0.15
N PHE A 318 4.30 -17.82 -0.55
CA PHE A 318 3.25 -18.35 0.32
C PHE A 318 3.60 -19.75 0.85
N ASP A 319 4.12 -20.64 -0.01
CA ASP A 319 4.56 -21.99 0.37
C ASP A 319 5.73 -21.99 1.39
N LEU A 320 6.50 -20.90 1.46
CA LEU A 320 7.61 -20.71 2.38
C LEU A 320 7.22 -20.03 3.70
N LEU A 321 5.99 -19.52 3.82
CA LEU A 321 5.53 -18.87 5.05
C LEU A 321 5.34 -19.88 6.18
N ASP A 322 5.47 -19.38 7.42
CA ASP A 322 5.08 -20.14 8.59
C ASP A 322 3.60 -20.55 8.49
N PRO A 323 3.24 -21.79 8.90
CA PRO A 323 1.86 -22.25 8.92
C PRO A 323 0.88 -21.34 9.66
N ASP A 324 1.32 -20.60 10.67
CA ASP A 324 0.49 -19.64 11.38
C ASP A 324 0.04 -18.48 10.48
N PHE A 325 0.92 -18.02 9.59
CA PHE A 325 0.55 -17.02 8.57
C PHE A 325 -0.35 -17.60 7.48
N GLN A 326 0.01 -18.78 6.94
CA GLN A 326 -0.78 -19.43 5.87
C GLN A 326 -2.24 -19.70 6.30
N ASN A 327 -2.45 -20.02 7.58
CA ASN A 327 -3.76 -20.32 8.14
C ASN A 327 -4.50 -19.08 8.67
N ASN A 328 -3.88 -17.91 8.68
CA ASN A 328 -4.51 -16.68 9.14
C ASN A 328 -5.53 -16.17 8.11
N LYS A 329 -6.83 -16.41 8.40
CA LYS A 329 -7.94 -16.04 7.49
C LYS A 329 -8.22 -14.54 7.39
N ALA A 330 -7.69 -13.75 8.29
CA ALA A 330 -7.73 -12.30 8.18
C ALA A 330 -6.71 -11.77 7.14
N VAL A 331 -5.59 -12.49 6.97
CA VAL A 331 -4.55 -12.17 5.97
C VAL A 331 -4.84 -12.86 4.63
N PHE A 332 -5.17 -14.16 4.68
CA PHE A 332 -5.48 -15.00 3.51
C PHE A 332 -6.92 -15.55 3.64
N PRO A 333 -7.94 -14.72 3.41
CA PRO A 333 -9.34 -15.12 3.51
C PRO A 333 -9.71 -16.19 2.47
N ASP A 334 -10.72 -16.98 2.81
CA ASP A 334 -11.30 -17.94 1.87
C ASP A 334 -12.07 -17.22 0.76
N GLU A 335 -12.17 -17.84 -0.41
CA GLU A 335 -12.79 -17.21 -1.59
C GLU A 335 -14.27 -16.84 -1.39
N ASP A 336 -14.99 -17.60 -0.57
CA ASP A 336 -16.39 -17.31 -0.26
C ASP A 336 -16.59 -16.03 0.54
N VAL A 337 -15.62 -15.64 1.37
CA VAL A 337 -15.64 -14.36 2.10
C VAL A 337 -15.46 -13.17 1.14
N LEU A 338 -14.79 -13.39 0.00
CA LEU A 338 -14.48 -12.34 -0.97
C LEU A 338 -15.55 -12.20 -2.08
N GLN A 339 -16.61 -13.01 -2.10
CA GLN A 339 -17.58 -13.07 -3.21
C GLN A 339 -18.23 -11.73 -3.56
N ASN A 340 -18.46 -10.87 -2.56
CA ASN A 340 -19.11 -9.56 -2.74
C ASN A 340 -18.07 -8.42 -2.86
N SER A 341 -16.78 -8.74 -2.83
CA SER A 341 -15.71 -7.74 -2.92
C SER A 341 -15.47 -7.32 -4.37
N GLU A 342 -14.97 -6.11 -4.54
CA GLU A 342 -14.68 -5.52 -5.84
C GLU A 342 -13.24 -4.99 -5.85
N VAL A 343 -12.67 -4.88 -7.05
CA VAL A 343 -11.42 -4.13 -7.30
C VAL A 343 -11.81 -2.70 -7.70
N TYR A 344 -11.06 -1.69 -7.24
CA TYR A 344 -11.30 -0.33 -7.70
C TYR A 344 -11.03 -0.19 -9.20
N LYS A 345 -11.85 0.64 -9.83
CA LYS A 345 -11.70 1.05 -11.23
C LYS A 345 -11.45 2.55 -11.30
N TYR A 346 -10.74 2.97 -12.32
CA TYR A 346 -10.72 4.36 -12.70
C TYR A 346 -12.08 4.76 -13.26
N LEU A 347 -12.71 5.75 -12.66
CA LEU A 347 -14.08 6.15 -13.00
C LEU A 347 -14.13 7.34 -13.96
N GLY A 348 -12.97 7.88 -14.31
CA GLY A 348 -12.83 9.11 -15.10
C GLY A 348 -12.81 10.37 -14.23
N ASP A 349 -12.10 11.40 -14.70
CA ASP A 349 -11.82 12.62 -13.93
C ASP A 349 -13.11 13.36 -13.49
N GLN A 350 -14.20 13.26 -14.28
CA GLN A 350 -15.46 13.88 -13.91
C GLN A 350 -16.09 13.22 -12.68
N VAL A 351 -16.09 11.89 -12.63
CA VAL A 351 -16.65 11.13 -11.50
C VAL A 351 -15.75 11.26 -10.27
N ASP A 352 -14.43 11.20 -10.47
CA ASP A 352 -13.46 11.43 -9.40
C ASP A 352 -13.68 12.81 -8.75
N SER A 353 -13.99 13.84 -9.57
CA SER A 353 -14.32 15.17 -9.07
C SER A 353 -15.60 15.18 -8.23
N LEU A 354 -16.65 14.43 -8.63
CA LEU A 354 -17.89 14.30 -7.84
C LEU A 354 -17.61 13.68 -6.46
N TYR A 355 -16.85 12.59 -6.38
CA TYR A 355 -16.47 11.99 -5.12
C TYR A 355 -15.66 12.95 -4.24
N ASN A 356 -14.69 13.66 -4.83
CA ASN A 356 -13.87 14.61 -4.09
C ASN A 356 -14.68 15.81 -3.54
N GLU A 357 -15.64 16.32 -4.31
CA GLU A 357 -16.53 17.39 -3.85
C GLU A 357 -17.46 16.89 -2.73
N ALA A 358 -18.07 15.71 -2.93
CA ALA A 358 -18.90 15.08 -1.91
C ALA A 358 -18.12 14.81 -0.60
N TRP A 359 -16.86 14.39 -0.70
CA TRP A 359 -16.00 14.21 0.47
C TRP A 359 -15.71 15.50 1.23
N LYS A 360 -15.45 16.60 0.50
CA LYS A 360 -15.31 17.93 1.13
C LYS A 360 -16.57 18.32 1.90
N GLU A 361 -17.76 18.01 1.37
CA GLU A 361 -19.02 18.24 2.09
C GLU A 361 -19.11 17.38 3.36
N VAL A 362 -18.77 16.09 3.30
CA VAL A 362 -18.72 15.22 4.48
C VAL A 362 -17.79 15.80 5.54
N LYS A 363 -16.58 16.23 5.15
CA LYS A 363 -15.57 16.76 6.10
C LYS A 363 -15.97 18.13 6.69
N SER A 364 -16.79 18.93 6.01
CA SER A 364 -17.19 20.28 6.43
C SER A 364 -18.45 20.33 7.29
N ASN A 365 -19.33 19.32 7.23
CA ASN A 365 -20.50 19.20 8.07
C ASN A 365 -20.18 18.67 9.46
#